data_9860331efe528de0178751886108f216
#
_entry.id   9860331efe528de0178751886108f216
#
_cell.length_a   1.000
_cell.length_b   1.000
_cell.length_c   1.000
_cell.angle_alpha   90.00
_cell.angle_beta   90.00
_cell.angle_gamma   90.00
#
_symmetry.space_group_name_H-M   'P 1'
#
loop_
_entity.id
_entity.type
_entity.pdbx_description
1 polymer ?
#
loop_
_entity_poly.entity_id
_entity_poly.type
_entity_poly.pdbx_seq_one_letter_code
_entity_poly.pdbx_strand_id
1 'polypeptide(L)'
;MFSPRETRRRDKTGIGEEAGMLLILLAVVGLMVLVWAALKLGSWWVGQPMPWNPFAALLSVASGQRHWPWQSTPIALLLLCTAGGLGVRGMQVFGTDRDVDAAARTMQRPGKIRIARATDNLAENQRLLSDAPTQVRANPGPLLGRTVIGDVALHVPAELGVTIAAGQRTGKTVAWAIPAVLSAWGPCLATSNKPDLYRHTVYAREQVGRIWMCDLQAVTGAMVCGFWVNLFTQVTSLPAARKLAGFFVSGSSGSASEIANAKTDAYFDGGAQELFALYTFAAACVYGDLHHVAEWLGRDQDPTPALILRHYGHDRPAARILECQGLYARQRDGLYDMARRFLNVLSDSGYAQMVTPPARKLFQVGETTAKSTGQRTSRPGKESRIANGILIEVTEQARTHELAEFVPADFVVSNDTLYPLSMAGPDGATPLTAALVGQVLEAALTAARSRADGRLQTPLLCVLDEAANCARISELPSYYTYAAGCGIILMTILQVLEQAENLWGVNGWKTMQAQSIEVYGGSIAARDYLEHWSAMTGQHDVSDRSRTYTAQGIQRTLSWRAEPILDVAMLAALPKDRALVRLPGHGPVVVRKIPWWDADYAALVNTSMRRFAASPVSLVKQTVSVAGEDQS
;
A
#
# COMPACT_ATOMS: atom_id res chain seq x y z
N MET A 1 16.78 -22.74 -10.69
CA MET A 1 16.75 -23.80 -11.73
C MET A 1 15.30 -24.11 -12.02
N PHE A 2 14.73 -23.55 -13.08
CA PHE A 2 13.33 -23.76 -13.44
C PHE A 2 13.19 -25.16 -14.06
N SER A 3 12.15 -25.88 -13.63
CA SER A 3 11.75 -27.20 -14.15
C SER A 3 11.58 -27.18 -15.68
N PRO A 4 11.88 -28.28 -16.40
CA PRO A 4 11.75 -28.32 -17.85
C PRO A 4 10.32 -28.01 -18.29
N ARG A 5 10.23 -27.24 -19.38
CA ARG A 5 9.03 -26.72 -20.03
C ARG A 5 7.95 -27.79 -20.16
N GLU A 6 6.93 -27.76 -19.31
CA GLU A 6 5.65 -28.35 -19.67
C GLU A 6 5.09 -27.45 -20.80
N THR A 7 5.23 -27.85 -22.01
CA THR A 7 4.60 -27.24 -23.17
C THR A 7 3.09 -27.24 -22.96
N ARG A 8 2.53 -26.07 -22.63
CA ARG A 8 1.09 -25.90 -22.43
C ARG A 8 0.48 -25.60 -23.80
N ARG A 9 -0.37 -26.49 -24.29
CA ARG A 9 -1.02 -26.38 -25.59
C ARG A 9 -2.34 -25.63 -25.44
N ARG A 10 -2.57 -24.61 -26.29
CA ARG A 10 -3.83 -23.90 -26.43
C ARG A 10 -4.31 -24.02 -27.87
N ASP A 11 -5.53 -24.52 -28.06
CA ASP A 11 -6.19 -24.48 -29.36
C ASP A 11 -6.89 -23.11 -29.54
N LYS A 12 -6.53 -22.41 -30.62
CA LYS A 12 -7.18 -21.13 -31.00
C LYS A 12 -8.58 -21.34 -31.57
N THR A 13 -9.03 -22.57 -31.75
CA THR A 13 -10.35 -22.82 -32.28
C THR A 13 -11.40 -22.37 -31.29
N GLY A 14 -12.12 -21.31 -31.62
CA GLY A 14 -13.51 -21.13 -31.17
C GLY A 14 -14.28 -22.45 -31.39
N ILE A 15 -15.44 -22.59 -30.81
CA ILE A 15 -16.33 -23.76 -30.91
C ILE A 15 -16.16 -24.37 -32.32
N GLY A 16 -15.51 -25.54 -32.42
CA GLY A 16 -15.23 -26.15 -33.71
C GLY A 16 -16.52 -26.33 -34.51
N GLU A 17 -16.47 -26.31 -35.83
CA GLU A 17 -17.67 -26.47 -36.69
C GLU A 17 -18.52 -27.67 -36.23
N GLU A 18 -17.89 -28.75 -35.78
CA GLU A 18 -18.56 -29.93 -35.24
C GLU A 18 -19.29 -29.66 -33.89
N ALA A 19 -18.67 -28.87 -33.00
CA ALA A 19 -19.31 -28.46 -31.74
C ALA A 19 -20.37 -27.40 -31.98
N GLY A 20 -20.19 -26.52 -32.97
CA GLY A 20 -21.23 -25.59 -33.45
C GLY A 20 -22.46 -26.30 -34.02
N MET A 21 -22.23 -27.31 -34.88
CA MET A 21 -23.32 -28.14 -35.37
C MET A 21 -24.03 -28.94 -34.28
N LEU A 22 -23.29 -29.47 -33.30
CA LEU A 22 -23.85 -30.15 -32.15
C LEU A 22 -24.71 -29.23 -31.28
N LEU A 23 -24.24 -27.99 -31.05
CA LEU A 23 -25.02 -26.98 -30.29
C LEU A 23 -26.30 -26.57 -31.02
N ILE A 24 -26.25 -26.40 -32.35
CA ILE A 24 -27.41 -26.12 -33.18
C ILE A 24 -28.41 -27.32 -33.12
N LEU A 25 -27.89 -28.53 -33.23
CA LEU A 25 -28.72 -29.74 -33.12
C LEU A 25 -29.39 -29.84 -31.74
N LEU A 26 -28.64 -29.61 -30.66
CA LEU A 26 -29.15 -29.59 -29.28
C LEU A 26 -30.20 -28.48 -29.06
N ALA A 27 -30.00 -27.30 -29.65
CA ALA A 27 -30.96 -26.20 -29.60
C ALA A 27 -32.29 -26.56 -30.34
N VAL A 28 -32.17 -27.18 -31.50
CA VAL A 28 -33.36 -27.64 -32.28
C VAL A 28 -34.10 -28.72 -31.52
N VAL A 29 -33.40 -29.72 -30.98
CA VAL A 29 -34.01 -30.78 -30.15
C VAL A 29 -34.66 -30.19 -28.90
N GLY A 30 -33.98 -29.26 -28.22
CA GLY A 30 -34.49 -28.54 -27.05
C GLY A 30 -35.79 -27.76 -27.37
N LEU A 31 -35.80 -27.02 -28.48
CA LEU A 31 -37.01 -26.31 -28.94
C LEU A 31 -38.16 -27.25 -29.23
N MET A 32 -37.88 -28.37 -29.89
CA MET A 32 -38.90 -29.40 -30.18
C MET A 32 -39.47 -30.00 -28.91
N VAL A 33 -38.67 -30.29 -27.91
CA VAL A 33 -39.11 -30.79 -26.60
C VAL A 33 -39.96 -29.76 -25.86
N LEU A 34 -39.60 -28.47 -25.91
CA LEU A 34 -40.36 -27.37 -25.29
C LEU A 34 -41.75 -27.23 -25.93
N VAL A 35 -41.83 -27.28 -27.28
CA VAL A 35 -43.10 -27.21 -28.02
C VAL A 35 -43.96 -28.44 -27.72
N TRP A 36 -43.36 -29.64 -27.68
CA TRP A 36 -44.06 -30.86 -27.29
C TRP A 36 -44.60 -30.80 -25.85
N ALA A 37 -43.79 -30.31 -24.90
CA ALA A 37 -44.22 -30.16 -23.52
C ALA A 37 -45.39 -29.16 -23.38
N ALA A 38 -45.35 -28.06 -24.12
CA ALA A 38 -46.46 -27.11 -24.18
C ALA A 38 -47.73 -27.72 -24.75
N LEU A 39 -47.61 -28.49 -25.86
CA LEU A 39 -48.70 -29.26 -26.44
C LEU A 39 -49.29 -30.27 -25.45
N LYS A 40 -48.44 -31.01 -24.76
CA LYS A 40 -48.82 -32.04 -23.79
C LYS A 40 -49.59 -31.44 -22.62
N LEU A 41 -49.09 -30.34 -22.04
CA LEU A 41 -49.72 -29.64 -20.94
C LEU A 41 -51.04 -28.99 -21.36
N GLY A 42 -51.09 -28.33 -22.51
CA GLY A 42 -52.32 -27.72 -23.04
C GLY A 42 -53.38 -28.74 -23.39
N SER A 43 -53.00 -29.89 -23.98
CA SER A 43 -53.93 -30.99 -24.29
C SER A 43 -54.47 -31.66 -23.05
N TRP A 44 -53.64 -31.83 -22.01
CA TRP A 44 -54.08 -32.33 -20.71
C TRP A 44 -55.12 -31.41 -20.06
N TRP A 45 -54.94 -30.08 -20.18
CA TRP A 45 -55.92 -29.10 -19.65
C TRP A 45 -57.30 -29.19 -20.33
N VAL A 46 -57.31 -29.53 -21.62
CA VAL A 46 -58.54 -29.65 -22.41
C VAL A 46 -59.12 -31.09 -22.39
N GLY A 47 -58.45 -32.03 -21.69
CA GLY A 47 -58.85 -33.42 -21.60
C GLY A 47 -58.63 -34.22 -22.88
N GLN A 48 -57.81 -33.77 -23.82
CA GLN A 48 -57.56 -34.48 -25.08
C GLN A 48 -56.28 -35.39 -24.92
N PRO A 49 -56.42 -36.69 -25.28
CA PRO A 49 -55.25 -37.60 -25.20
C PRO A 49 -54.20 -37.23 -26.28
N MET A 50 -52.94 -37.00 -25.87
CA MET A 50 -51.82 -36.68 -26.76
C MET A 50 -50.75 -37.78 -26.72
N PRO A 51 -50.19 -38.19 -27.87
CA PRO A 51 -49.13 -39.18 -27.92
C PRO A 51 -47.94 -38.84 -27.03
N TRP A 52 -47.31 -39.85 -26.42
CA TRP A 52 -46.09 -39.65 -25.63
C TRP A 52 -44.86 -39.38 -26.48
N ASN A 53 -44.86 -39.82 -27.76
CA ASN A 53 -43.76 -39.59 -28.68
C ASN A 53 -43.80 -38.13 -29.19
N PRO A 54 -42.77 -37.29 -28.96
CA PRO A 54 -42.72 -35.89 -29.39
C PRO A 54 -42.92 -35.72 -30.90
N PHE A 55 -42.32 -36.57 -31.71
CA PHE A 55 -42.44 -36.52 -33.18
C PHE A 55 -43.87 -36.82 -33.63
N ALA A 56 -44.51 -37.89 -33.10
CA ALA A 56 -45.86 -38.23 -33.41
C ALA A 56 -46.87 -37.17 -32.98
N ALA A 57 -46.65 -36.53 -31.85
CA ALA A 57 -47.48 -35.43 -31.36
C ALA A 57 -47.40 -34.21 -32.27
N LEU A 58 -46.18 -33.76 -32.62
CA LEU A 58 -45.96 -32.60 -33.50
C LEU A 58 -46.44 -32.87 -34.90
N LEU A 59 -46.20 -34.08 -35.45
CA LEU A 59 -46.65 -34.47 -36.78
C LEU A 59 -48.18 -34.54 -36.88
N SER A 60 -48.91 -35.02 -35.86
CA SER A 60 -50.37 -35.08 -35.84
C SER A 60 -51.03 -33.70 -35.85
N VAL A 61 -50.35 -32.68 -35.29
CA VAL A 61 -50.81 -31.28 -35.35
C VAL A 61 -50.44 -30.67 -36.70
N ALA A 62 -49.22 -30.90 -37.20
CA ALA A 62 -48.76 -30.38 -38.51
C ALA A 62 -49.55 -30.96 -39.69
N SER A 63 -49.99 -32.23 -39.60
CA SER A 63 -50.82 -32.89 -40.62
C SER A 63 -52.30 -32.53 -40.53
N GLY A 64 -52.70 -31.67 -39.62
CA GLY A 64 -54.13 -31.30 -39.41
C GLY A 64 -55.02 -32.39 -38.82
N GLN A 65 -54.46 -33.53 -38.43
CA GLN A 65 -55.20 -34.61 -37.75
C GLN A 65 -55.67 -34.23 -36.35
N ARG A 66 -54.99 -33.22 -35.73
CA ARG A 66 -55.39 -32.67 -34.40
C ARG A 66 -55.23 -31.15 -34.42
N HIS A 67 -56.16 -30.49 -33.72
CA HIS A 67 -56.05 -29.03 -33.57
C HIS A 67 -55.10 -28.64 -32.47
N TRP A 68 -54.40 -27.53 -32.66
CA TRP A 68 -53.55 -26.91 -31.64
C TRP A 68 -54.46 -26.33 -30.54
N PRO A 69 -54.38 -26.80 -29.28
CA PRO A 69 -55.17 -26.21 -28.21
C PRO A 69 -54.67 -24.79 -27.94
N TRP A 70 -55.56 -23.81 -27.90
CA TRP A 70 -55.14 -22.42 -27.70
C TRP A 70 -54.40 -22.21 -26.37
N GLN A 71 -54.69 -23.03 -25.32
CA GLN A 71 -54.00 -23.05 -24.02
C GLN A 71 -52.51 -23.43 -24.15
N SER A 72 -52.11 -24.15 -25.17
CA SER A 72 -50.72 -24.52 -25.42
C SER A 72 -49.87 -23.31 -25.83
N THR A 73 -50.46 -22.26 -26.39
CA THR A 73 -49.75 -21.06 -26.84
C THR A 73 -49.16 -20.28 -25.68
N PRO A 74 -49.91 -19.87 -24.62
CA PRO A 74 -49.32 -19.17 -23.47
C PRO A 74 -48.35 -20.06 -22.71
N ILE A 75 -48.56 -21.39 -22.63
CA ILE A 75 -47.59 -22.32 -22.02
C ILE A 75 -46.31 -22.37 -22.81
N ALA A 76 -46.37 -22.43 -24.14
CA ALA A 76 -45.17 -22.41 -25.01
C ALA A 76 -44.40 -21.11 -24.85
N LEU A 77 -45.09 -19.96 -24.83
CA LEU A 77 -44.44 -18.65 -24.60
C LEU A 77 -43.78 -18.58 -23.22
N LEU A 78 -44.42 -19.05 -22.17
CA LEU A 78 -43.86 -19.09 -20.83
C LEU A 78 -42.58 -19.96 -20.78
N LEU A 79 -42.63 -21.17 -21.37
CA LEU A 79 -41.47 -22.07 -21.42
C LEU A 79 -40.33 -21.50 -22.25
N LEU A 80 -40.62 -20.83 -23.35
CA LEU A 80 -39.61 -20.17 -24.19
C LEU A 80 -39.00 -18.96 -23.48
N CYS A 81 -39.80 -18.14 -22.79
CA CYS A 81 -39.30 -17.02 -22.01
C CYS A 81 -38.42 -17.48 -20.83
N THR A 82 -38.83 -18.55 -20.13
CA THR A 82 -38.01 -19.10 -19.02
C THR A 82 -36.71 -19.74 -19.53
N ALA A 83 -36.79 -20.52 -20.62
CA ALA A 83 -35.60 -21.09 -21.26
C ALA A 83 -34.68 -20.01 -21.84
N GLY A 84 -35.22 -18.97 -22.47
CA GLY A 84 -34.49 -17.81 -22.95
C GLY A 84 -33.87 -17.03 -21.80
N GLY A 85 -34.60 -16.78 -20.73
CA GLY A 85 -34.07 -16.12 -19.52
C GLY A 85 -32.95 -16.90 -18.84
N LEU A 86 -33.11 -18.24 -18.74
CA LEU A 86 -32.05 -19.12 -18.24
C LEU A 86 -30.82 -19.16 -19.20
N GLY A 87 -31.05 -19.13 -20.50
CA GLY A 87 -30.00 -19.05 -21.51
C GLY A 87 -29.22 -17.74 -21.46
N VAL A 88 -29.91 -16.59 -21.34
CA VAL A 88 -29.31 -15.28 -21.15
C VAL A 88 -28.55 -15.21 -19.83
N ARG A 89 -29.12 -15.75 -18.74
CA ARG A 89 -28.45 -15.82 -17.44
C ARG A 89 -27.23 -16.78 -17.47
N GLY A 90 -27.35 -17.89 -18.19
CA GLY A 90 -26.21 -18.77 -18.46
C GLY A 90 -25.13 -18.06 -19.29
N MET A 91 -25.48 -17.33 -20.34
CA MET A 91 -24.53 -16.52 -21.12
C MET A 91 -23.90 -15.38 -20.29
N GLN A 92 -24.61 -14.81 -19.32
CA GLN A 92 -24.06 -13.82 -18.40
C GLN A 92 -23.13 -14.47 -17.36
N VAL A 93 -23.42 -15.69 -16.92
CA VAL A 93 -22.59 -16.46 -15.96
C VAL A 93 -21.41 -17.12 -16.65
N PHE A 94 -21.60 -17.63 -17.88
CA PHE A 94 -20.55 -18.18 -18.76
C PHE A 94 -20.07 -17.15 -19.80
N GLY A 95 -20.33 -15.84 -19.54
CA GLY A 95 -19.96 -14.76 -20.45
C GLY A 95 -18.55 -14.94 -20.96
N THR A 96 -18.32 -14.58 -22.20
CA THR A 96 -17.05 -14.68 -22.95
C THR A 96 -15.88 -14.57 -22.01
N ASP A 97 -15.19 -15.70 -21.77
CA ASP A 97 -13.94 -15.71 -20.98
C ASP A 97 -13.09 -14.55 -21.50
N ARG A 98 -12.80 -13.59 -20.65
CA ARG A 98 -11.87 -12.52 -21.01
C ARG A 98 -10.56 -13.19 -21.43
N ASP A 99 -9.89 -12.69 -22.44
CA ASP A 99 -8.64 -13.29 -22.92
C ASP A 99 -7.63 -13.52 -21.80
N VAL A 100 -7.60 -12.61 -20.80
CA VAL A 100 -6.77 -12.72 -19.59
C VAL A 100 -7.20 -13.90 -18.70
N ASP A 101 -8.50 -14.15 -18.51
CA ASP A 101 -9.01 -15.27 -17.70
C ASP A 101 -8.75 -16.61 -18.41
N ALA A 102 -8.84 -16.63 -19.74
CA ALA A 102 -8.46 -17.79 -20.54
C ALA A 102 -6.94 -18.06 -20.47
N ALA A 103 -6.11 -17.02 -20.51
CA ALA A 103 -4.67 -17.11 -20.34
C ALA A 103 -4.30 -17.63 -18.94
N ALA A 104 -5.02 -17.25 -17.90
CA ALA A 104 -4.80 -17.70 -16.53
C ALA A 104 -4.83 -19.23 -16.38
N ARG A 105 -5.58 -19.95 -17.24
CA ARG A 105 -5.62 -21.43 -17.26
C ARG A 105 -4.28 -22.07 -17.63
N THR A 106 -3.45 -21.36 -18.37
CA THR A 106 -2.13 -21.82 -18.81
C THR A 106 -1.00 -21.33 -17.91
N MET A 107 -1.28 -20.44 -16.96
CA MET A 107 -0.35 -19.91 -15.96
C MET A 107 -0.15 -20.89 -14.78
N GLN A 108 0.56 -20.46 -13.76
CA GLN A 108 0.78 -21.23 -12.55
C GLN A 108 -0.56 -21.61 -11.90
N ARG A 109 -0.69 -22.90 -11.56
CA ARG A 109 -1.89 -23.38 -10.84
C ARG A 109 -1.89 -22.90 -9.40
N PRO A 110 -2.98 -22.30 -8.89
CA PRO A 110 -3.07 -21.81 -7.51
C PRO A 110 -2.83 -22.90 -6.44
N GLY A 111 -3.17 -24.16 -6.73
CA GLY A 111 -2.93 -25.29 -5.83
C GLY A 111 -1.45 -25.62 -5.58
N LYS A 112 -0.52 -25.09 -6.42
CA LYS A 112 0.93 -25.20 -6.20
C LYS A 112 1.49 -24.07 -5.34
N ILE A 113 0.70 -23.02 -5.07
CA ILE A 113 1.08 -21.90 -4.21
C ILE A 113 0.91 -22.38 -2.76
N ARG A 114 1.97 -22.32 -1.96
CA ARG A 114 1.96 -22.71 -0.54
C ARG A 114 2.27 -21.57 0.41
N ILE A 115 2.28 -20.36 -0.09
CA ILE A 115 2.41 -19.10 0.67
C ILE A 115 1.26 -18.19 0.27
N ALA A 116 0.92 -17.26 1.14
CA ALA A 116 -0.15 -16.28 0.90
C ALA A 116 -1.58 -16.85 0.86
N ARG A 117 -1.83 -18.16 0.96
CA ARG A 117 -3.19 -18.66 1.21
C ARG A 117 -3.56 -18.46 2.68
N ALA A 118 -4.84 -18.22 2.96
CA ALA A 118 -5.31 -18.04 4.34
C ALA A 118 -4.85 -19.18 5.27
N THR A 119 -4.98 -20.43 4.82
CA THR A 119 -4.57 -21.62 5.61
C THR A 119 -3.07 -21.66 5.90
N ASP A 120 -2.24 -21.29 4.92
CA ASP A 120 -0.80 -21.32 5.08
C ASP A 120 -0.34 -20.17 5.99
N ASN A 121 -0.90 -18.95 5.79
CA ASN A 121 -0.61 -17.79 6.65
C ASN A 121 -1.04 -18.05 8.10
N LEU A 122 -2.21 -18.64 8.33
CA LEU A 122 -2.66 -18.99 9.69
C LEU A 122 -1.74 -20.01 10.36
N ALA A 123 -1.28 -21.03 9.63
CA ALA A 123 -0.32 -22.00 10.16
C ALA A 123 1.03 -21.33 10.49
N GLU A 124 1.49 -20.44 9.62
CA GLU A 124 2.72 -19.69 9.83
C GLU A 124 2.60 -18.70 11.00
N ASN A 125 1.46 -18.01 11.14
CA ASN A 125 1.19 -17.10 12.25
C ASN A 125 1.21 -17.82 13.61
N GLN A 126 0.76 -19.08 13.70
CA GLN A 126 0.89 -19.86 14.94
C GLN A 126 2.35 -20.07 15.35
N ARG A 127 3.25 -20.15 14.39
CA ARG A 127 4.69 -20.31 14.62
C ARG A 127 5.38 -18.97 14.90
N LEU A 128 5.14 -17.98 14.04
CA LEU A 128 5.85 -16.69 14.06
C LEU A 128 5.34 -15.74 15.15
N LEU A 129 4.06 -15.80 15.46
CA LEU A 129 3.37 -14.89 16.36
C LEU A 129 2.88 -15.65 17.61
N SER A 130 3.69 -16.61 18.10
CA SER A 130 3.33 -17.49 19.23
C SER A 130 2.88 -16.71 20.46
N ASP A 131 3.54 -15.60 20.74
CA ASP A 131 3.31 -14.73 21.91
C ASP A 131 2.22 -13.66 21.68
N ALA A 132 1.73 -13.55 20.44
CA ALA A 132 0.69 -12.57 20.10
C ALA A 132 -0.69 -13.02 20.59
N PRO A 133 -1.63 -12.09 20.79
CA PRO A 133 -3.02 -12.40 21.08
C PRO A 133 -3.64 -13.35 20.05
N THR A 134 -4.58 -14.19 20.48
CA THR A 134 -5.25 -15.19 19.60
C THR A 134 -5.88 -14.54 18.35
N GLN A 135 -6.45 -13.34 18.51
CA GLN A 135 -7.06 -12.60 17.40
C GLN A 135 -6.03 -12.22 16.32
N VAL A 136 -4.82 -11.84 16.72
CA VAL A 136 -3.70 -11.53 15.82
C VAL A 136 -3.26 -12.79 15.06
N ARG A 137 -3.10 -13.92 15.77
CA ARG A 137 -2.72 -15.21 15.17
C ARG A 137 -3.79 -15.77 14.22
N ALA A 138 -5.07 -15.46 14.49
CA ALA A 138 -6.21 -15.87 13.66
C ALA A 138 -6.45 -14.96 12.44
N ASN A 139 -5.65 -13.90 12.26
CA ASN A 139 -5.76 -13.00 11.13
C ASN A 139 -4.81 -13.44 10.00
N PRO A 140 -5.30 -13.87 8.84
CA PRO A 140 -4.46 -14.32 7.72
C PRO A 140 -3.70 -13.16 7.03
N GLY A 141 -4.00 -11.91 7.40
CA GLY A 141 -3.44 -10.70 6.81
C GLY A 141 -4.29 -10.08 5.70
N PRO A 142 -3.88 -8.92 5.17
CA PRO A 142 -4.58 -8.20 4.12
C PRO A 142 -4.82 -9.04 2.88
N LEU A 143 -6.02 -8.95 2.30
CA LEU A 143 -6.40 -9.67 1.09
C LEU A 143 -5.78 -9.00 -0.14
N LEU A 144 -5.03 -9.77 -0.95
CA LEU A 144 -4.50 -9.34 -2.25
C LEU A 144 -5.52 -9.53 -3.40
N GLY A 145 -6.39 -10.52 -3.26
CA GLY A 145 -7.42 -10.87 -4.23
C GLY A 145 -7.72 -12.37 -4.22
N ARG A 146 -8.61 -12.78 -5.12
CA ARG A 146 -8.95 -14.20 -5.31
C ARG A 146 -8.49 -14.66 -6.68
N THR A 147 -7.82 -15.80 -6.77
CA THR A 147 -7.35 -16.33 -8.05
C THR A 147 -8.52 -16.60 -8.99
N VAL A 148 -8.37 -16.22 -10.28
CA VAL A 148 -9.41 -16.47 -11.29
C VAL A 148 -9.65 -17.97 -11.46
N ILE A 149 -8.60 -18.77 -11.37
CA ILE A 149 -8.69 -20.23 -11.43
C ILE A 149 -8.71 -20.79 -10.00
N GLY A 150 -9.76 -21.50 -9.64
CA GLY A 150 -9.89 -22.16 -8.33
C GLY A 150 -10.34 -21.26 -7.19
N ASP A 151 -10.59 -19.98 -7.43
CA ASP A 151 -11.13 -18.98 -6.48
C ASP A 151 -10.41 -18.96 -5.10
N VAL A 152 -9.08 -19.15 -5.10
CA VAL A 152 -8.27 -19.18 -3.89
C VAL A 152 -7.98 -17.75 -3.43
N ALA A 153 -8.32 -17.42 -2.19
CA ALA A 153 -7.96 -16.14 -1.56
C ALA A 153 -6.46 -16.09 -1.26
N LEU A 154 -5.79 -15.03 -1.73
CA LEU A 154 -4.39 -14.75 -1.45
C LEU A 154 -4.29 -13.57 -0.48
N HIS A 155 -3.55 -13.74 0.59
CA HIS A 155 -3.33 -12.77 1.66
C HIS A 155 -1.86 -12.40 1.79
N VAL A 156 -1.59 -11.22 2.33
CA VAL A 156 -0.23 -10.81 2.68
C VAL A 156 0.24 -11.58 3.91
N PRO A 157 1.31 -12.38 3.83
CA PRO A 157 1.88 -13.03 5.00
C PRO A 157 2.50 -12.02 5.97
N ALA A 158 2.60 -12.38 7.24
CA ALA A 158 3.24 -11.54 8.26
C ALA A 158 4.79 -11.43 8.10
N GLU A 159 5.39 -12.02 7.07
CA GLU A 159 6.83 -11.99 6.77
C GLU A 159 7.17 -11.39 5.41
N LEU A 160 6.22 -10.90 4.65
CA LEU A 160 6.47 -10.34 3.32
C LEU A 160 5.85 -8.96 3.16
N GLY A 161 6.64 -8.04 2.62
CA GLY A 161 6.14 -6.78 2.11
C GLY A 161 5.41 -6.95 0.76
N VAL A 162 4.75 -5.89 0.32
CA VAL A 162 4.01 -5.85 -0.96
C VAL A 162 4.37 -4.58 -1.72
N THR A 163 4.65 -4.73 -3.01
CA THR A 163 4.74 -3.61 -3.95
C THR A 163 3.60 -3.70 -4.96
N ILE A 164 2.82 -2.64 -5.07
CA ILE A 164 1.67 -2.57 -5.98
C ILE A 164 1.90 -1.45 -6.99
N ALA A 165 2.02 -1.81 -8.25
CA ALA A 165 2.04 -0.87 -9.37
C ALA A 165 0.68 -0.89 -10.07
N ALA A 166 -0.07 0.22 -9.98
CA ALA A 166 -1.42 0.31 -10.52
C ALA A 166 -1.75 1.75 -10.93
N GLY A 167 -2.03 1.97 -12.19
CA GLY A 167 -2.35 3.27 -12.75
C GLY A 167 -3.61 3.91 -12.20
N GLN A 168 -4.01 5.04 -12.77
CA GLN A 168 -5.22 5.75 -12.35
C GLN A 168 -6.49 4.93 -12.61
N ARG A 169 -7.50 5.09 -11.73
CA ARG A 169 -8.84 4.46 -11.85
C ARG A 169 -8.84 2.93 -11.93
N THR A 170 -7.78 2.28 -11.46
CA THR A 170 -7.67 0.81 -11.40
C THR A 170 -8.26 0.20 -10.13
N GLY A 171 -8.77 1.03 -9.21
CA GLY A 171 -9.36 0.57 -7.95
C GLY A 171 -8.34 0.21 -6.86
N LYS A 172 -7.08 0.70 -6.93
CA LYS A 172 -6.02 0.41 -5.95
C LYS A 172 -6.43 0.68 -4.50
N THR A 173 -7.01 1.84 -4.22
CA THR A 173 -7.41 2.23 -2.86
C THR A 173 -8.57 1.37 -2.35
N VAL A 174 -9.60 1.12 -3.18
CA VAL A 174 -10.79 0.37 -2.77
C VAL A 174 -10.57 -1.14 -2.67
N ALA A 175 -9.60 -1.70 -3.42
CA ALA A 175 -9.34 -3.14 -3.42
C ALA A 175 -8.14 -3.55 -2.55
N TRP A 176 -7.23 -2.63 -2.21
CA TRP A 176 -6.03 -2.96 -1.44
C TRP A 176 -5.80 -2.04 -0.24
N ALA A 177 -5.72 -0.70 -0.40
CA ALA A 177 -5.36 0.18 0.71
C ALA A 177 -6.42 0.15 1.83
N ILE A 178 -7.70 0.37 1.50
CA ILE A 178 -8.81 0.31 2.49
C ILE A 178 -8.89 -1.09 3.13
N PRO A 179 -8.97 -2.20 2.35
CA PRO A 179 -8.96 -3.55 2.91
C PRO A 179 -7.75 -3.83 3.82
N ALA A 180 -6.56 -3.37 3.45
CA ALA A 180 -5.36 -3.59 4.25
C ALA A 180 -5.45 -2.89 5.61
N VAL A 181 -5.83 -1.62 5.66
CA VAL A 181 -6.01 -0.89 6.93
C VAL A 181 -7.05 -1.55 7.82
N LEU A 182 -8.16 -2.03 7.24
CA LEU A 182 -9.24 -2.68 7.99
C LEU A 182 -8.88 -4.08 8.51
N SER A 183 -7.94 -4.76 7.85
CA SER A 183 -7.45 -6.08 8.23
C SER A 183 -6.07 -6.08 8.88
N ALA A 184 -5.57 -4.92 9.33
CA ALA A 184 -4.30 -4.83 10.04
C ALA A 184 -4.31 -5.68 11.32
N TRP A 185 -3.18 -6.33 11.63
CA TRP A 185 -3.04 -7.19 12.82
C TRP A 185 -3.07 -6.41 14.14
N GLY A 186 -2.60 -5.19 14.14
CA GLY A 186 -2.48 -4.30 15.31
C GLY A 186 -2.21 -2.87 14.88
N PRO A 187 -1.02 -2.31 15.21
CA PRO A 187 -0.69 -0.95 14.83
C PRO A 187 -0.69 -0.80 13.31
N CYS A 188 -1.23 0.31 12.83
CA CYS A 188 -1.37 0.58 11.41
C CYS A 188 -0.95 2.01 11.09
N LEU A 189 0.00 2.17 10.16
CA LEU A 189 0.37 3.44 9.59
C LEU A 189 -0.21 3.51 8.16
N ALA A 190 -1.00 4.54 7.85
CA ALA A 190 -1.69 4.66 6.57
C ALA A 190 -1.52 6.05 5.98
N THR A 191 -0.62 6.21 4.99
CA THR A 191 -0.41 7.47 4.28
C THR A 191 -1.29 7.58 3.05
N SER A 192 -1.74 8.77 2.72
CA SER A 192 -2.43 9.07 1.45
C SER A 192 -2.38 10.55 1.13
N ASN A 193 -2.50 10.91 -0.15
CA ASN A 193 -2.70 12.27 -0.62
C ASN A 193 -4.19 12.60 -0.84
N LYS A 194 -5.09 11.70 -0.43
CA LYS A 194 -6.55 11.82 -0.59
C LYS A 194 -7.26 11.50 0.72
N PRO A 195 -8.44 12.09 0.95
CA PRO A 195 -9.20 11.83 2.16
C PRO A 195 -9.85 10.45 2.21
N ASP A 196 -9.92 9.74 1.07
CA ASP A 196 -10.70 8.51 0.92
C ASP A 196 -10.27 7.42 1.89
N LEU A 197 -8.94 7.19 2.01
CA LEU A 197 -8.42 6.15 2.90
C LEU A 197 -8.85 6.39 4.35
N TYR A 198 -8.67 7.59 4.86
CA TYR A 198 -9.09 7.98 6.21
C TYR A 198 -10.62 7.84 6.37
N ARG A 199 -11.40 8.48 5.49
CA ARG A 199 -12.86 8.51 5.58
C ARG A 199 -13.52 7.12 5.57
N HIS A 200 -12.94 6.17 4.86
CA HIS A 200 -13.49 4.81 4.78
C HIS A 200 -13.09 3.93 5.96
N THR A 201 -11.99 4.23 6.65
CA THR A 201 -11.41 3.28 7.61
C THR A 201 -11.45 3.76 9.06
N VAL A 202 -11.58 5.07 9.32
CA VAL A 202 -11.46 5.65 10.66
C VAL A 202 -12.46 5.05 11.65
N TYR A 203 -13.74 4.92 11.28
CA TYR A 203 -14.76 4.39 12.19
C TYR A 203 -14.46 2.96 12.66
N ALA A 204 -14.00 2.10 11.77
CA ALA A 204 -13.63 0.74 12.13
C ALA A 204 -12.36 0.70 12.98
N ARG A 205 -11.39 1.58 12.70
CA ARG A 205 -10.13 1.65 13.44
C ARG A 205 -10.29 2.28 14.83
N GLU A 206 -11.21 3.21 15.02
CA GLU A 206 -11.62 3.74 16.34
C GLU A 206 -12.12 2.64 17.30
N GLN A 207 -12.70 1.56 16.76
CA GLN A 207 -13.16 0.43 17.59
C GLN A 207 -12.01 -0.46 18.08
N VAL A 208 -10.80 -0.29 17.53
CA VAL A 208 -9.65 -1.16 17.79
C VAL A 208 -8.58 -0.46 18.61
N GLY A 209 -8.37 0.84 18.38
CA GLY A 209 -7.35 1.64 19.06
C GLY A 209 -7.53 3.13 18.81
N ARG A 210 -6.61 3.92 19.35
CA ARG A 210 -6.62 5.37 19.19
C ARG A 210 -6.27 5.76 17.75
N ILE A 211 -6.88 6.85 17.29
CA ILE A 211 -6.61 7.45 15.97
C ILE A 211 -5.68 8.65 16.16
N TRP A 212 -4.53 8.59 15.49
CA TRP A 212 -3.57 9.67 15.39
C TRP A 212 -3.66 10.31 14.01
N MET A 213 -4.24 11.51 13.95
CA MET A 213 -4.48 12.20 12.69
C MET A 213 -3.50 13.35 12.52
N CYS A 214 -2.80 13.37 11.39
CA CYS A 214 -1.93 14.45 10.96
C CYS A 214 -2.29 14.84 9.52
N ASP A 215 -3.04 15.90 9.35
CA ASP A 215 -3.44 16.51 8.07
C ASP A 215 -3.04 17.99 8.05
N LEU A 216 -1.76 18.24 7.83
CA LEU A 216 -1.22 19.60 7.84
C LEU A 216 -1.64 20.41 6.60
N GLN A 217 -2.02 19.75 5.51
CA GLN A 217 -2.34 20.36 4.23
C GLN A 217 -3.83 20.37 3.91
N ALA A 218 -4.68 20.15 4.89
CA ALA A 218 -6.13 20.13 4.74
C ALA A 218 -6.65 19.17 3.65
N VAL A 219 -6.01 18.01 3.48
CA VAL A 219 -6.41 16.97 2.52
C VAL A 219 -7.85 16.51 2.75
N THR A 220 -8.27 16.48 4.02
CA THR A 220 -9.65 16.14 4.41
C THR A 220 -10.64 17.30 4.38
N GLY A 221 -10.17 18.51 4.08
CA GLY A 221 -10.94 19.73 4.01
C GLY A 221 -10.70 20.72 5.16
N ALA A 222 -9.95 20.32 6.19
CA ALA A 222 -9.50 21.19 7.26
C ALA A 222 -8.11 20.74 7.73
N MET A 223 -7.24 21.72 8.02
CA MET A 223 -5.94 21.43 8.64
C MET A 223 -6.18 20.88 10.06
N VAL A 224 -5.65 19.69 10.33
CA VAL A 224 -5.79 19.02 11.62
C VAL A 224 -4.48 18.37 12.00
N CYS A 225 -3.94 18.76 13.16
CA CYS A 225 -2.90 18.00 13.84
C CYS A 225 -3.38 17.71 15.27
N GLY A 226 -3.73 16.47 15.54
CA GLY A 226 -4.30 16.04 16.81
C GLY A 226 -3.28 15.72 17.90
N PHE A 227 -2.00 15.91 17.60
CA PHE A 227 -0.90 15.57 18.50
C PHE A 227 0.34 16.40 18.18
N TRP A 228 1.28 16.42 19.11
CA TRP A 228 2.64 16.84 18.81
C TRP A 228 3.60 15.65 18.91
N VAL A 229 4.74 15.72 18.27
CA VAL A 229 5.74 14.65 18.28
C VAL A 229 7.15 15.21 18.49
N ASN A 230 7.90 14.62 19.40
CA ASN A 230 9.33 14.85 19.48
C ASN A 230 10.05 13.91 18.51
N LEU A 231 10.50 14.43 17.36
CA LEU A 231 11.20 13.65 16.34
C LEU A 231 12.60 13.16 16.80
N PHE A 232 13.08 13.63 17.97
CA PHE A 232 14.42 13.25 18.47
C PHE A 232 14.42 12.06 19.42
N THR A 233 13.25 11.50 19.75
CA THR A 233 13.12 10.38 20.69
C THR A 233 13.94 9.15 20.29
N GLN A 234 14.13 8.91 18.99
CA GLN A 234 14.95 7.83 18.46
C GLN A 234 16.40 8.24 18.14
N VAL A 235 16.77 9.52 18.37
CA VAL A 235 18.09 10.04 18.06
C VAL A 235 19.02 9.86 19.26
N THR A 236 19.52 8.65 19.46
CA THR A 236 20.43 8.29 20.56
C THR A 236 21.91 8.33 20.14
N SER A 237 22.20 8.58 18.86
CA SER A 237 23.54 8.58 18.29
C SER A 237 23.63 9.42 17.02
N LEU A 238 24.85 9.80 16.61
CA LEU A 238 25.04 10.52 15.35
C LEU A 238 24.55 9.73 14.11
N PRO A 239 24.72 8.39 13.98
CA PRO A 239 24.09 7.64 12.91
C PRO A 239 22.57 7.77 12.89
N ALA A 240 21.89 7.77 14.04
CA ALA A 240 20.45 7.98 14.12
C ALA A 240 20.05 9.41 13.70
N ALA A 241 20.84 10.42 14.09
CA ALA A 241 20.65 11.80 13.62
C ALA A 241 20.79 11.93 12.10
N ARG A 242 21.79 11.25 11.49
CA ARG A 242 21.95 11.20 10.03
C ARG A 242 20.77 10.57 9.32
N LYS A 243 20.18 9.52 9.90
CA LYS A 243 18.94 8.92 9.34
C LYS A 243 17.77 9.90 9.36
N LEU A 244 17.55 10.57 10.50
CA LEU A 244 16.51 11.59 10.59
C LEU A 244 16.74 12.71 9.58
N ALA A 245 17.98 13.20 9.45
CA ALA A 245 18.34 14.18 8.44
C ALA A 245 18.05 13.67 7.01
N GLY A 246 18.31 12.39 6.72
CA GLY A 246 17.98 11.75 5.45
C GLY A 246 16.48 11.78 5.14
N PHE A 247 15.62 11.59 6.13
CA PHE A 247 14.16 11.70 5.94
C PHE A 247 13.73 13.12 5.57
N PHE A 248 14.31 14.13 6.22
CA PHE A 248 14.05 15.54 5.88
C PHE A 248 14.53 15.89 4.47
N VAL A 249 15.75 15.47 4.11
CA VAL A 249 16.32 15.68 2.77
C VAL A 249 15.44 15.03 1.71
N SER A 250 15.06 13.76 1.89
CA SER A 250 14.21 13.03 0.95
C SER A 250 12.84 13.71 0.79
N GLY A 251 12.25 14.17 1.89
CA GLY A 251 10.98 14.88 1.90
C GLY A 251 11.04 16.27 1.27
N SER A 252 12.17 16.95 1.38
CA SER A 252 12.39 18.31 0.85
C SER A 252 12.82 18.32 -0.61
N SER A 253 13.28 17.20 -1.16
CA SER A 253 13.74 17.11 -2.56
C SER A 253 12.60 17.45 -3.50
N GLY A 254 12.77 18.44 -4.35
CA GLY A 254 11.79 18.94 -5.31
C GLY A 254 11.48 17.98 -6.47
N SER A 255 10.92 18.52 -7.54
CA SER A 255 10.59 17.80 -8.76
C SER A 255 11.83 17.19 -9.45
N ALA A 256 11.59 16.24 -10.37
CA ALA A 256 12.65 15.59 -11.16
C ALA A 256 13.59 16.58 -11.89
N SER A 257 13.11 17.80 -12.20
CA SER A 257 13.93 18.87 -12.81
C SER A 257 14.97 19.45 -11.84
N GLU A 258 14.66 19.54 -10.55
CA GLU A 258 15.62 20.00 -9.53
C GLU A 258 16.67 18.93 -9.25
N ILE A 259 16.28 17.64 -9.23
CA ILE A 259 17.20 16.51 -9.09
C ILE A 259 18.16 16.43 -10.28
N ALA A 260 17.70 16.73 -11.51
CA ALA A 260 18.56 16.76 -12.70
C ALA A 260 19.59 17.90 -12.65
N ASN A 261 19.24 19.04 -12.06
CA ASN A 261 20.15 20.17 -11.85
C ASN A 261 21.09 19.98 -10.65
N ALA A 262 20.74 19.13 -9.69
CA ALA A 262 21.51 18.85 -8.46
C ALA A 262 22.85 18.13 -8.68
N LYS A 263 23.16 17.69 -9.89
CA LYS A 263 24.50 17.10 -10.21
C LYS A 263 25.66 18.07 -9.95
N THR A 264 25.40 19.39 -9.89
CA THR A 264 26.41 20.41 -9.62
C THR A 264 26.65 20.63 -8.11
N ASP A 265 25.69 20.27 -7.24
CA ASP A 265 25.68 20.61 -5.82
C ASP A 265 25.84 19.43 -4.86
N ALA A 266 26.13 18.22 -5.35
CA ALA A 266 26.23 17.00 -4.53
C ALA A 266 27.22 17.14 -3.33
N TYR A 267 28.24 17.96 -3.46
CA TYR A 267 29.17 18.25 -2.36
C TYR A 267 28.50 19.08 -1.25
N PHE A 268 27.75 20.10 -1.62
CA PHE A 268 27.02 20.95 -0.67
C PHE A 268 25.85 20.20 -0.03
N ASP A 269 25.12 19.40 -0.80
CA ASP A 269 23.98 18.61 -0.28
C ASP A 269 24.42 17.65 0.82
N GLY A 270 25.49 16.87 0.58
CA GLY A 270 26.04 15.97 1.59
C GLY A 270 26.57 16.69 2.83
N GLY A 271 27.22 17.85 2.63
CA GLY A 271 27.72 18.70 3.72
C GLY A 271 26.59 19.32 4.54
N ALA A 272 25.53 19.80 3.89
CA ALA A 272 24.36 20.39 4.53
C ALA A 272 23.57 19.35 5.33
N GLN A 273 23.41 18.15 4.80
CA GLN A 273 22.79 17.03 5.50
C GLN A 273 23.59 16.63 6.75
N GLU A 274 24.92 16.57 6.65
CA GLU A 274 25.80 16.27 7.79
C GLU A 274 25.71 17.37 8.85
N LEU A 275 25.74 18.65 8.45
CA LEU A 275 25.59 19.79 9.36
C LEU A 275 24.23 19.71 10.08
N PHE A 276 23.15 19.47 9.36
CA PHE A 276 21.80 19.29 9.94
C PHE A 276 21.78 18.11 10.93
N ALA A 277 22.41 16.99 10.60
CA ALA A 277 22.51 15.83 11.49
C ALA A 277 23.27 16.14 12.78
N LEU A 278 24.38 16.88 12.69
CA LEU A 278 25.18 17.30 13.86
C LEU A 278 24.38 18.19 14.81
N TYR A 279 23.62 19.16 14.27
CA TYR A 279 22.79 20.06 15.05
C TYR A 279 21.60 19.31 15.68
N THR A 280 20.98 18.39 14.93
CA THR A 280 19.94 17.48 15.42
C THR A 280 20.45 16.63 16.58
N PHE A 281 21.67 16.10 16.46
CA PHE A 281 22.27 15.30 17.53
C PHE A 281 22.55 16.12 18.77
N ALA A 282 23.02 17.36 18.62
CA ALA A 282 23.21 18.27 19.73
C ALA A 282 21.87 18.58 20.44
N ALA A 283 20.81 18.85 19.69
CA ALA A 283 19.48 19.09 20.25
C ALA A 283 18.94 17.86 20.97
N ALA A 284 19.13 16.65 20.41
CA ALA A 284 18.72 15.41 21.03
C ALA A 284 19.41 15.17 22.39
N CYS A 285 20.70 15.49 22.53
CA CYS A 285 21.45 15.34 23.77
C CYS A 285 20.85 16.13 24.96
N VAL A 286 20.21 17.26 24.69
CA VAL A 286 19.60 18.12 25.72
C VAL A 286 18.07 17.97 25.82
N TYR A 287 17.48 17.01 25.09
CA TYR A 287 16.02 16.87 24.95
C TYR A 287 15.38 18.15 24.40
N GLY A 288 16.03 18.74 23.41
CA GLY A 288 15.55 19.87 22.64
C GLY A 288 14.49 19.48 21.60
N ASP A 289 14.10 20.44 20.81
CA ASP A 289 13.14 20.32 19.72
C ASP A 289 13.71 20.80 18.38
N LEU A 290 12.96 20.65 17.30
CA LEU A 290 13.40 21.00 15.95
C LEU A 290 13.60 22.52 15.78
N HIS A 291 12.92 23.35 16.58
CA HIS A 291 13.12 24.80 16.57
C HIS A 291 14.51 25.18 17.05
N HIS A 292 15.10 24.47 18.02
CA HIS A 292 16.49 24.72 18.44
C HIS A 292 17.46 24.55 17.27
N VAL A 293 17.25 23.50 16.46
CA VAL A 293 18.07 23.27 15.27
C VAL A 293 17.90 24.41 14.27
N ALA A 294 16.67 24.88 14.04
CA ALA A 294 16.40 26.01 13.15
C ALA A 294 17.04 27.32 13.68
N GLU A 295 16.90 27.60 14.97
CA GLU A 295 17.47 28.76 15.64
C GLU A 295 19.00 28.77 15.55
N TRP A 296 19.65 27.65 15.83
CA TRP A 296 21.11 27.54 15.76
C TRP A 296 21.64 27.60 14.32
N LEU A 297 20.96 26.98 13.37
CA LEU A 297 21.29 27.13 11.94
C LEU A 297 21.06 28.54 11.44
N GLY A 298 20.16 29.31 12.06
CA GLY A 298 19.93 30.73 11.78
C GLY A 298 21.08 31.66 12.23
N ARG A 299 22.01 31.15 13.05
CA ARG A 299 23.15 31.87 13.60
C ARG A 299 24.43 31.17 13.22
N ASP A 300 25.09 31.58 12.15
CA ASP A 300 26.19 30.87 11.49
C ASP A 300 27.39 30.48 12.40
N GLN A 301 27.55 31.17 13.50
CA GLN A 301 28.69 30.97 14.44
C GLN A 301 28.19 30.71 15.87
N ASP A 302 26.97 30.22 16.05
CA ASP A 302 26.47 29.87 17.39
C ASP A 302 27.27 28.68 17.96
N PRO A 303 28.03 28.88 19.07
CA PRO A 303 28.85 27.82 19.65
C PRO A 303 28.03 26.79 20.41
N THR A 304 26.73 27.07 20.70
CA THR A 304 25.85 26.27 21.56
C THR A 304 25.84 24.81 21.17
N PRO A 305 25.62 24.40 19.90
CA PRO A 305 25.56 22.98 19.53
C PRO A 305 26.87 22.24 19.79
N ALA A 306 28.03 22.90 19.48
CA ALA A 306 29.34 22.31 19.71
C ALA A 306 29.63 22.15 21.21
N LEU A 307 29.28 23.14 22.03
CA LEU A 307 29.45 23.08 23.49
C LEU A 307 28.55 21.99 24.10
N ILE A 308 27.31 21.85 23.66
CA ILE A 308 26.43 20.77 24.08
C ILE A 308 27.07 19.40 23.79
N LEU A 309 27.55 19.18 22.58
CA LEU A 309 28.18 17.91 22.22
C LEU A 309 29.42 17.62 23.08
N ARG A 310 30.26 18.62 23.34
CA ARG A 310 31.41 18.48 24.25
C ARG A 310 30.99 18.19 25.69
N HIS A 311 29.90 18.82 26.17
CA HIS A 311 29.36 18.53 27.50
C HIS A 311 29.05 17.05 27.68
N TYR A 312 28.51 16.40 26.64
CA TYR A 312 28.16 14.97 26.64
C TYR A 312 29.32 14.06 26.17
N GLY A 313 30.54 14.58 25.97
CA GLY A 313 31.71 13.80 25.60
C GLY A 313 31.79 13.44 24.10
N HIS A 314 31.04 14.15 23.26
CA HIS A 314 31.05 13.95 21.81
C HIS A 314 32.02 14.95 21.10
N ASP A 315 33.31 14.87 21.44
CA ASP A 315 34.30 15.84 20.97
C ASP A 315 34.48 15.85 19.44
N ARG A 316 34.45 14.69 18.76
CA ARG A 316 34.59 14.61 17.31
C ARG A 316 33.43 15.27 16.56
N PRO A 317 32.15 14.98 16.85
CA PRO A 317 31.04 15.73 16.29
C PRO A 317 31.08 17.23 16.58
N ALA A 318 31.51 17.63 17.79
CA ALA A 318 31.68 19.04 18.16
C ALA A 318 32.75 19.72 17.32
N ALA A 319 33.93 19.08 17.15
CA ALA A 319 35.00 19.59 16.30
C ALA A 319 34.52 19.78 14.85
N ARG A 320 33.72 18.84 14.34
CA ARG A 320 33.16 18.94 12.97
C ARG A 320 32.23 20.16 12.80
N ILE A 321 31.43 20.52 13.81
CA ILE A 321 30.66 21.77 13.79
C ILE A 321 31.58 22.97 13.71
N LEU A 322 32.63 23.03 14.55
CA LEU A 322 33.58 24.14 14.56
C LEU A 322 34.34 24.26 13.24
N GLU A 323 34.72 23.15 12.60
CA GLU A 323 35.30 23.13 11.25
C GLU A 323 34.34 23.78 10.23
N CYS A 324 33.04 23.42 10.25
CA CYS A 324 32.04 24.03 9.36
C CYS A 324 31.88 25.53 9.62
N GLN A 325 31.92 25.96 10.89
CA GLN A 325 31.89 27.38 11.28
C GLN A 325 33.15 28.15 10.84
N GLY A 326 34.29 27.48 10.83
CA GLY A 326 35.58 28.05 10.39
C GLY A 326 35.80 28.13 8.88
N LEU A 327 34.86 27.64 8.05
CA LEU A 327 34.95 27.74 6.59
C LEU A 327 34.92 29.21 6.12
N TYR A 328 35.46 29.46 4.91
CA TYR A 328 35.32 30.78 4.27
C TYR A 328 33.84 31.18 4.15
N ALA A 329 33.53 32.44 4.39
CA ALA A 329 32.17 32.96 4.48
C ALA A 329 31.25 32.44 3.36
N ARG A 330 31.70 32.51 2.09
CA ARG A 330 30.92 32.07 0.94
C ARG A 330 30.57 30.55 0.98
N GLN A 331 31.51 29.71 1.43
CA GLN A 331 31.27 28.28 1.54
C GLN A 331 30.38 27.95 2.74
N ARG A 332 30.66 28.58 3.88
CA ARG A 332 29.87 28.45 5.11
C ARG A 332 28.43 28.86 4.87
N ASP A 333 28.22 30.07 4.33
CA ASP A 333 26.87 30.61 4.11
C ASP A 333 26.06 29.72 3.17
N GLY A 334 26.70 29.22 2.08
CA GLY A 334 26.05 28.24 1.19
C GLY A 334 25.65 26.94 1.88
N LEU A 335 26.54 26.41 2.74
CA LEU A 335 26.27 25.19 3.51
C LEU A 335 25.10 25.37 4.49
N TYR A 336 25.08 26.49 5.22
CA TYR A 336 24.04 26.83 6.17
C TYR A 336 22.71 27.13 5.48
N ASP A 337 22.72 27.83 4.35
CA ASP A 337 21.51 28.08 3.56
C ASP A 337 20.86 26.80 3.07
N MET A 338 21.65 25.85 2.61
CA MET A 338 21.12 24.55 2.22
C MET A 338 20.57 23.76 3.41
N ALA A 339 21.25 23.76 4.56
CA ALA A 339 20.76 23.10 5.76
C ALA A 339 19.44 23.73 6.28
N ARG A 340 19.31 25.07 6.21
CA ARG A 340 18.06 25.77 6.57
C ARG A 340 16.89 25.38 5.69
N ARG A 341 17.12 25.13 4.39
CA ARG A 341 16.05 24.73 3.45
C ARG A 341 15.31 23.47 3.90
N PHE A 342 15.98 22.53 4.55
CA PHE A 342 15.35 21.33 5.10
C PHE A 342 14.30 21.65 6.17
N LEU A 343 14.40 22.82 6.81
CA LEU A 343 13.51 23.30 7.87
C LEU A 343 12.55 24.40 7.42
N ASN A 344 12.50 24.74 6.13
CA ASN A 344 11.55 25.74 5.61
C ASN A 344 10.09 25.39 5.95
N VAL A 345 9.79 24.10 6.10
CA VAL A 345 8.49 23.60 6.54
C VAL A 345 8.05 24.16 7.90
N LEU A 346 8.97 24.60 8.76
CA LEU A 346 8.68 25.24 10.05
C LEU A 346 8.26 26.71 9.93
N SER A 347 8.37 27.33 8.76
CA SER A 347 7.91 28.70 8.52
C SER A 347 6.40 28.81 8.60
N ASP A 348 5.67 27.72 8.36
CA ASP A 348 4.24 27.64 8.61
C ASP A 348 3.98 27.28 10.08
N SER A 349 3.27 28.12 10.80
CA SER A 349 2.99 27.95 12.23
C SER A 349 2.13 26.70 12.52
N GLY A 350 1.25 26.32 11.59
CA GLY A 350 0.43 25.10 11.72
C GLY A 350 1.27 23.83 11.58
N TYR A 351 2.24 23.84 10.66
CA TYR A 351 3.17 22.71 10.52
C TYR A 351 4.14 22.63 11.70
N ALA A 352 4.64 23.79 12.14
CA ALA A 352 5.54 23.89 13.29
C ALA A 352 4.93 23.36 14.59
N GLN A 353 3.61 23.55 14.78
CA GLN A 353 2.90 23.09 15.97
C GLN A 353 3.03 21.57 16.18
N MET A 354 3.08 20.77 15.10
CA MET A 354 3.26 19.32 15.18
C MET A 354 4.55 18.89 15.88
N VAL A 355 5.61 19.70 15.79
CA VAL A 355 6.94 19.39 16.36
C VAL A 355 7.32 20.32 17.51
N THR A 356 6.39 21.15 17.97
CA THR A 356 6.57 22.05 19.11
C THR A 356 6.06 21.36 20.36
N PRO A 357 6.88 21.15 21.41
CA PRO A 357 6.38 20.64 22.69
C PRO A 357 5.49 21.67 23.39
N PRO A 358 4.53 21.25 24.24
CA PRO A 358 3.67 22.17 24.97
C PRO A 358 4.43 23.22 25.77
N ALA A 359 5.52 22.82 26.41
CA ALA A 359 6.43 23.71 27.13
C ALA A 359 7.84 23.50 26.56
N ARG A 360 8.33 24.49 25.82
CA ARG A 360 9.68 24.44 25.24
C ARG A 360 10.75 24.66 26.31
N LYS A 361 11.89 24.01 26.16
CA LYS A 361 13.08 24.22 26.98
C LYS A 361 13.98 25.25 26.30
N LEU A 362 14.49 26.22 27.04
CA LEU A 362 15.49 27.16 26.60
C LEU A 362 16.82 26.77 27.22
N PHE A 363 17.89 26.78 26.42
CA PHE A 363 19.23 26.42 26.83
C PHE A 363 20.13 27.65 26.83
N GLN A 364 20.80 27.90 27.99
CA GLN A 364 21.94 28.80 28.08
C GLN A 364 23.19 27.95 28.34
N VAL A 365 24.14 28.01 27.43
CA VAL A 365 25.32 27.14 27.44
C VAL A 365 26.57 28.02 27.44
N GLY A 366 27.53 27.70 28.32
CA GLY A 366 28.75 28.45 28.42
C GLY A 366 29.89 27.63 29.05
N GLU A 367 31.12 28.04 28.79
CA GLU A 367 32.29 27.47 29.45
C GLU A 367 32.38 27.92 30.91
N THR A 368 32.82 27.05 31.80
CA THR A 368 32.97 27.34 33.20
C THR A 368 34.28 26.80 33.73
N THR A 369 34.90 27.54 34.66
CA THR A 369 36.13 27.10 35.35
C THR A 369 35.83 26.20 36.56
N ALA A 370 34.54 25.97 36.86
CA ALA A 370 34.13 25.13 37.98
C ALA A 370 34.48 23.65 37.71
N LYS A 371 35.32 23.07 38.57
CA LYS A 371 35.79 21.67 38.47
C LYS A 371 34.80 20.59 38.90
N SER A 372 33.54 20.93 39.22
CA SER A 372 32.56 19.95 39.71
C SER A 372 31.91 19.25 38.55
N THR A 373 32.31 18.02 38.27
CA THR A 373 31.67 17.12 37.33
C THR A 373 30.48 16.42 37.98
N GLY A 374 29.30 16.50 37.36
CA GLY A 374 28.11 15.75 37.83
C GLY A 374 27.21 16.45 38.85
N GLN A 375 27.43 17.71 39.18
CA GLN A 375 26.57 18.46 40.06
C GLN A 375 25.33 18.95 39.32
N ARG A 376 24.17 18.34 39.66
CA ARG A 376 22.85 18.78 39.24
C ARG A 376 22.26 19.66 40.33
N THR A 377 22.10 20.94 40.05
CA THR A 377 21.37 21.84 40.97
C THR A 377 20.03 22.19 40.33
N SER A 378 18.95 21.87 41.02
CA SER A 378 17.59 22.25 40.60
C SER A 378 17.06 23.33 41.54
N ARG A 379 16.68 24.46 40.95
CA ARG A 379 15.80 25.46 41.59
C ARG A 379 14.44 25.39 40.89
N PRO A 380 13.34 25.78 41.51
CA PRO A 380 12.05 25.81 40.85
C PRO A 380 12.13 26.56 39.52
N GLY A 381 11.86 25.87 38.40
CA GLY A 381 11.88 26.42 37.06
C GLY A 381 13.28 26.57 36.37
N LYS A 382 14.38 26.20 37.05
CA LYS A 382 15.74 26.29 36.48
C LYS A 382 16.59 25.07 36.87
N GLU A 383 17.09 24.35 35.89
CA GLU A 383 17.99 23.22 36.06
C GLU A 383 19.37 23.57 35.52
N SER A 384 20.42 23.24 36.25
CA SER A 384 21.80 23.47 35.82
C SER A 384 22.59 22.16 35.87
N ARG A 385 23.38 21.91 34.84
CA ARG A 385 24.25 20.73 34.69
C ARG A 385 25.67 21.19 34.30
N ILE A 386 26.69 20.67 34.99
CA ILE A 386 28.06 20.95 34.64
C ILE A 386 28.79 19.63 34.31
N ALA A 387 29.38 19.55 33.14
CA ALA A 387 30.26 18.46 32.73
C ALA A 387 31.31 18.96 31.71
N ASN A 388 32.49 18.38 31.73
CA ASN A 388 33.60 18.70 30.80
C ASN A 388 33.93 20.20 30.70
N GLY A 389 33.81 20.95 31.82
CA GLY A 389 34.04 22.40 31.85
C GLY A 389 32.95 23.23 31.16
N ILE A 390 31.77 22.67 30.94
CA ILE A 390 30.65 23.33 30.28
C ILE A 390 29.43 23.30 31.20
N LEU A 391 28.82 24.47 31.40
CA LEU A 391 27.59 24.69 32.13
C LEU A 391 26.41 24.72 31.11
N ILE A 392 25.38 23.92 31.34
CA ILE A 392 24.10 24.00 30.65
C ILE A 392 23.03 24.37 31.66
N GLU A 393 22.40 25.52 31.46
CA GLU A 393 21.23 25.96 32.20
C GLU A 393 19.99 25.77 31.36
N VAL A 394 18.97 25.14 31.94
CA VAL A 394 17.70 24.85 31.27
C VAL A 394 16.59 25.62 31.95
N THR A 395 15.82 26.37 31.21
CA THR A 395 14.61 27.06 31.65
C THR A 395 13.42 26.60 30.83
N GLU A 396 12.33 26.24 31.46
CA GLU A 396 11.12 25.82 30.77
C GLU A 396 10.21 27.02 30.51
N GLN A 397 9.71 27.14 29.28
CA GLN A 397 8.74 28.17 28.90
C GLN A 397 7.33 27.82 29.38
N ALA A 398 6.44 28.82 29.45
CA ALA A 398 5.04 28.59 29.70
C ALA A 398 4.41 27.71 28.62
N ARG A 399 3.44 26.90 29.00
CA ARG A 399 2.71 26.04 28.07
C ARG A 399 1.98 26.86 27.01
N THR A 400 2.09 26.44 25.78
CA THR A 400 1.47 27.11 24.61
C THR A 400 0.28 26.33 24.06
N HIS A 401 0.18 25.02 24.31
CA HIS A 401 -0.93 24.16 23.88
C HIS A 401 -1.04 22.89 24.75
N GLU A 402 -2.14 22.16 24.60
CA GLU A 402 -2.46 20.95 25.36
C GLU A 402 -2.51 19.69 24.45
N LEU A 403 -1.86 19.70 23.28
CA LEU A 403 -1.82 18.53 22.40
C LEU A 403 -1.12 17.36 23.09
N ALA A 404 -1.68 16.17 22.94
CA ALA A 404 -1.07 14.95 23.42
C ALA A 404 0.23 14.64 22.66
N GLU A 405 1.20 14.05 23.31
CA GLU A 405 2.42 13.58 22.66
C GLU A 405 2.16 12.28 21.90
N PHE A 406 2.55 12.24 20.64
CA PHE A 406 2.66 10.99 19.89
C PHE A 406 4.05 10.41 20.13
N VAL A 407 4.12 9.27 20.80
CA VAL A 407 5.37 8.56 21.07
C VAL A 407 5.48 7.36 20.11
N PRO A 408 6.39 7.39 19.13
CA PRO A 408 6.53 6.29 18.16
C PRO A 408 6.77 4.93 18.80
N ALA A 409 7.49 4.86 19.91
CA ALA A 409 7.79 3.62 20.65
C ALA A 409 6.51 2.98 21.24
N ASP A 410 5.60 3.78 21.76
CA ASP A 410 4.33 3.30 22.33
C ASP A 410 3.36 2.90 21.21
N PHE A 411 3.33 3.67 20.13
CA PHE A 411 2.49 3.41 18.98
C PHE A 411 2.78 2.03 18.36
N VAL A 412 4.04 1.66 18.15
CA VAL A 412 4.41 0.41 17.44
C VAL A 412 4.08 -0.86 18.22
N VAL A 413 3.74 -0.76 19.49
CA VAL A 413 3.31 -1.88 20.36
C VAL A 413 1.82 -1.80 20.73
N SER A 414 1.09 -0.81 20.20
CA SER A 414 -0.34 -0.59 20.42
C SER A 414 -1.22 -1.27 19.35
N ASN A 415 -2.53 -0.93 19.35
CA ASN A 415 -3.45 -1.23 18.26
C ASN A 415 -3.89 0.03 17.50
N ASP A 416 -3.19 1.12 17.71
CA ASP A 416 -3.54 2.43 17.20
C ASP A 416 -3.37 2.55 15.68
N THR A 417 -3.94 3.61 15.13
CA THR A 417 -3.77 3.92 13.71
C THR A 417 -3.28 5.35 13.52
N LEU A 418 -2.17 5.49 12.78
CA LEU A 418 -1.61 6.78 12.42
C LEU A 418 -1.95 7.09 10.95
N TYR A 419 -2.59 8.24 10.72
CA TYR A 419 -2.91 8.77 9.39
C TYR A 419 -2.10 10.05 9.12
N PRO A 420 -0.87 9.96 8.62
CA PRO A 420 -0.13 11.13 8.15
C PRO A 420 -0.53 11.40 6.70
N LEU A 421 -1.42 12.36 6.49
CA LEU A 421 -1.86 12.77 5.16
C LEU A 421 -0.99 13.91 4.64
N SER A 422 -0.54 13.80 3.39
CA SER A 422 0.36 14.78 2.78
C SER A 422 0.19 14.80 1.26
N MET A 423 0.35 15.98 0.67
CA MET A 423 0.41 16.18 -0.78
C MET A 423 1.81 16.64 -1.17
N ALA A 424 2.31 16.13 -2.30
CA ALA A 424 3.55 16.62 -2.86
C ALA A 424 3.40 18.07 -3.33
N GLY A 425 4.39 18.90 -3.06
CA GLY A 425 4.44 20.30 -3.48
C GLY A 425 5.65 21.01 -2.88
N PRO A 426 6.05 22.17 -3.43
CA PRO A 426 7.23 22.90 -2.98
C PRO A 426 7.15 23.34 -1.51
N ASP A 427 5.96 23.71 -1.02
CA ASP A 427 5.72 24.13 0.36
C ASP A 427 4.90 23.09 1.15
N GLY A 428 5.03 21.81 0.76
CA GLY A 428 4.28 20.72 1.37
C GLY A 428 4.83 20.28 2.73
N ALA A 429 3.97 19.61 3.52
CA ALA A 429 4.36 19.00 4.80
C ALA A 429 5.17 17.69 4.64
N THR A 430 5.52 17.33 3.41
CA THR A 430 6.20 16.06 3.10
C THR A 430 7.47 15.82 3.92
N PRO A 431 8.34 16.82 4.22
CA PRO A 431 9.51 16.60 5.07
C PRO A 431 9.14 16.13 6.49
N LEU A 432 8.11 16.74 7.10
CA LEU A 432 7.62 16.33 8.43
C LEU A 432 6.94 14.95 8.38
N THR A 433 6.16 14.69 7.34
CA THR A 433 5.53 13.37 7.15
C THR A 433 6.56 12.28 6.94
N ALA A 434 7.60 12.51 6.12
CA ALA A 434 8.68 11.57 5.91
C ALA A 434 9.47 11.31 7.20
N ALA A 435 9.76 12.37 7.97
CA ALA A 435 10.43 12.25 9.26
C ALA A 435 9.57 11.47 10.27
N LEU A 436 8.26 11.74 10.38
CA LEU A 436 7.33 11.02 11.25
C LEU A 436 7.27 9.53 10.90
N VAL A 437 7.04 9.21 9.62
CA VAL A 437 7.00 7.81 9.14
C VAL A 437 8.34 7.12 9.38
N GLY A 438 9.45 7.79 9.08
CA GLY A 438 10.80 7.28 9.34
C GLY A 438 11.04 6.99 10.83
N GLN A 439 10.62 7.88 11.74
CA GLN A 439 10.73 7.66 13.18
C GLN A 439 9.87 6.49 13.68
N VAL A 440 8.69 6.28 13.10
CA VAL A 440 7.86 5.09 13.39
C VAL A 440 8.57 3.81 12.96
N LEU A 441 9.18 3.79 11.76
CA LEU A 441 9.93 2.62 11.29
C LEU A 441 11.16 2.33 12.17
N GLU A 442 11.93 3.35 12.58
CA GLU A 442 13.08 3.17 13.47
C GLU A 442 12.64 2.73 14.88
N ALA A 443 11.53 3.25 15.41
CA ALA A 443 10.97 2.80 16.67
C ALA A 443 10.52 1.33 16.60
N ALA A 444 9.90 0.93 15.51
CA ALA A 444 9.48 -0.46 15.28
C ALA A 444 10.68 -1.41 15.22
N LEU A 445 11.76 -1.02 14.53
CA LEU A 445 12.99 -1.80 14.48
C LEU A 445 13.66 -1.89 15.86
N THR A 446 13.65 -0.80 16.63
CA THR A 446 14.19 -0.78 17.98
C THR A 446 13.38 -1.70 18.91
N ALA A 447 12.05 -1.62 18.85
CA ALA A 447 11.15 -2.50 19.60
C ALA A 447 11.34 -3.98 19.22
N ALA A 448 11.46 -4.29 17.93
CA ALA A 448 11.73 -5.64 17.47
C ALA A 448 13.07 -6.18 18.00
N ARG A 449 14.15 -5.40 17.90
CA ARG A 449 15.48 -5.78 18.38
C ARG A 449 15.57 -5.96 19.90
N SER A 450 14.68 -5.34 20.66
CA SER A 450 14.63 -5.52 22.13
C SER A 450 14.03 -6.87 22.55
N ARG A 451 13.38 -7.59 21.63
CA ARG A 451 12.80 -8.90 21.89
C ARG A 451 13.78 -10.03 21.53
N ALA A 452 13.65 -11.16 22.22
CA ALA A 452 14.52 -12.33 22.03
C ALA A 452 14.40 -12.94 20.63
N ASP A 453 13.22 -12.86 20.00
CA ASP A 453 12.94 -13.34 18.65
C ASP A 453 13.30 -12.33 17.55
N GLY A 454 13.71 -11.10 17.93
CA GLY A 454 14.04 -10.02 16.99
C GLY A 454 12.84 -9.48 16.21
N ARG A 455 11.62 -9.72 16.69
CA ARG A 455 10.38 -9.44 15.95
C ARG A 455 9.36 -8.73 16.83
N LEU A 456 8.52 -7.88 16.24
CA LEU A 456 7.36 -7.30 16.94
C LEU A 456 6.37 -8.41 17.32
N GLN A 457 5.81 -8.34 18.53
CA GLN A 457 4.79 -9.28 19.00
C GLN A 457 3.54 -9.26 18.09
N THR A 458 3.11 -8.07 17.72
CA THR A 458 2.03 -7.84 16.76
C THR A 458 2.61 -7.11 15.55
N PRO A 459 2.43 -7.61 14.33
CA PRO A 459 2.98 -6.96 13.15
C PRO A 459 2.46 -5.53 12.97
N LEU A 460 3.37 -4.58 12.71
CA LEU A 460 3.04 -3.25 12.26
C LEU A 460 2.76 -3.28 10.75
N LEU A 461 1.57 -2.85 10.33
CA LEU A 461 1.25 -2.69 8.91
C LEU A 461 1.44 -1.23 8.48
N CYS A 462 2.27 -1.00 7.48
CA CYS A 462 2.47 0.31 6.86
C CYS A 462 1.86 0.31 5.46
N VAL A 463 0.70 0.94 5.29
CA VAL A 463 0.04 1.15 4.00
C VAL A 463 0.48 2.51 3.45
N LEU A 464 1.40 2.49 2.50
CA LEU A 464 1.98 3.68 1.90
C LEU A 464 1.30 3.92 0.53
N ASP A 465 0.09 4.51 0.56
CA ASP A 465 -0.62 4.87 -0.68
C ASP A 465 0.05 6.10 -1.31
N GLU A 466 0.44 5.97 -2.57
CA GLU A 466 1.25 6.96 -3.30
C GLU A 466 2.56 7.33 -2.57
N ALA A 467 3.31 6.32 -2.11
CA ALA A 467 4.49 6.47 -1.27
C ALA A 467 5.52 7.49 -1.78
N ALA A 468 5.73 7.56 -3.09
CA ALA A 468 6.64 8.53 -3.71
C ALA A 468 6.19 9.99 -3.56
N ASN A 469 4.92 10.23 -3.21
CA ASN A 469 4.35 11.56 -3.02
C ASN A 469 4.12 11.90 -1.54
N CYS A 470 3.66 10.93 -0.74
CA CYS A 470 3.20 11.17 0.64
C CYS A 470 4.28 10.91 1.68
N ALA A 471 5.10 9.88 1.47
CA ALA A 471 6.12 9.43 2.43
C ALA A 471 7.44 9.15 1.70
N ARG A 472 8.10 10.23 1.29
CA ARG A 472 9.35 10.17 0.51
C ARG A 472 10.51 9.73 1.41
N ILE A 473 10.74 8.42 1.48
CA ILE A 473 11.82 7.80 2.26
C ILE A 473 12.80 7.15 1.29
N SER A 474 14.00 7.73 1.14
CA SER A 474 15.04 7.23 0.24
C SER A 474 15.53 5.84 0.60
N GLU A 475 15.56 5.51 1.90
CA GLU A 475 16.00 4.20 2.40
C GLU A 475 14.95 3.10 2.32
N LEU A 476 13.74 3.38 1.80
CA LEU A 476 12.66 2.38 1.74
C LEU A 476 13.08 1.05 1.08
N PRO A 477 13.89 1.03 -0.01
CA PRO A 477 14.39 -0.21 -0.58
C PRO A 477 15.20 -1.07 0.41
N SER A 478 15.97 -0.43 1.29
CA SER A 478 16.73 -1.13 2.33
C SER A 478 15.80 -1.76 3.35
N TYR A 479 14.73 -1.08 3.79
CA TYR A 479 13.73 -1.64 4.70
C TYR A 479 13.07 -2.90 4.12
N TYR A 480 12.80 -2.96 2.82
CA TYR A 480 12.25 -4.16 2.18
C TYR A 480 13.12 -5.41 2.33
N THR A 481 14.42 -5.26 2.57
CA THR A 481 15.33 -6.40 2.70
C THR A 481 15.28 -7.08 4.07
N TYR A 482 14.81 -6.40 5.12
CA TYR A 482 14.85 -6.94 6.50
C TYR A 482 13.63 -6.63 7.37
N ALA A 483 12.85 -5.59 7.06
CA ALA A 483 11.79 -5.11 7.95
C ALA A 483 10.69 -6.16 8.18
N ALA A 484 10.33 -6.92 7.14
CA ALA A 484 9.30 -7.96 7.26
C ALA A 484 9.70 -9.06 8.24
N GLY A 485 10.99 -9.44 8.28
CA GLY A 485 11.53 -10.36 9.30
C GLY A 485 11.40 -9.83 10.73
N CYS A 486 11.40 -8.51 10.91
CA CYS A 486 11.17 -7.85 12.19
C CYS A 486 9.66 -7.66 12.52
N GLY A 487 8.75 -8.11 11.67
CA GLY A 487 7.29 -7.92 11.85
C GLY A 487 6.80 -6.55 11.40
N ILE A 488 7.53 -5.86 10.52
CA ILE A 488 7.12 -4.59 9.93
C ILE A 488 6.75 -4.85 8.46
N ILE A 489 5.47 -4.84 8.16
CA ILE A 489 4.93 -5.20 6.86
C ILE A 489 4.68 -3.93 6.05
N LEU A 490 5.49 -3.74 5.01
CA LEU A 490 5.38 -2.60 4.11
C LEU A 490 4.47 -2.95 2.93
N MET A 491 3.44 -2.15 2.69
CA MET A 491 2.61 -2.19 1.48
C MET A 491 2.77 -0.87 0.76
N THR A 492 3.61 -0.85 -0.27
CA THR A 492 3.88 0.34 -1.07
C THR A 492 3.04 0.32 -2.34
N ILE A 493 2.20 1.34 -2.51
CA ILE A 493 1.32 1.48 -3.67
C ILE A 493 1.82 2.65 -4.52
N LEU A 494 2.06 2.39 -5.81
CA LEU A 494 2.55 3.35 -6.78
C LEU A 494 1.56 3.51 -7.93
N GLN A 495 1.44 4.74 -8.40
CA GLN A 495 0.64 5.07 -9.57
C GLN A 495 1.49 5.30 -10.82
N VAL A 496 2.69 5.83 -10.63
CA VAL A 496 3.65 6.20 -11.68
C VAL A 496 5.00 5.62 -11.31
N LEU A 497 5.56 4.78 -12.18
CA LEU A 497 6.81 4.07 -11.91
C LEU A 497 8.02 5.00 -11.97
N GLU A 498 8.00 5.99 -12.84
CA GLU A 498 9.04 6.99 -12.98
C GLU A 498 9.27 7.78 -11.67
N GLN A 499 8.23 7.97 -10.86
CA GLN A 499 8.37 8.59 -9.53
C GLN A 499 9.16 7.70 -8.57
N ALA A 500 8.94 6.38 -8.63
CA ALA A 500 9.71 5.41 -7.84
C ALA A 500 11.18 5.37 -8.28
N GLU A 501 11.43 5.35 -9.60
CA GLU A 501 12.78 5.35 -10.15
C GLU A 501 13.53 6.64 -9.86
N ASN A 502 12.84 7.78 -9.86
CA ASN A 502 13.44 9.07 -9.47
C ASN A 502 13.79 9.13 -7.98
N LEU A 503 12.97 8.54 -7.11
CA LEU A 503 13.19 8.57 -5.66
C LEU A 503 14.19 7.52 -5.18
N TRP A 504 14.09 6.29 -5.69
CA TRP A 504 14.89 5.15 -5.21
C TRP A 504 15.94 4.67 -6.21
N GLY A 505 15.95 5.24 -7.40
CA GLY A 505 16.74 4.73 -8.53
C GLY A 505 16.15 3.41 -9.07
N VAL A 506 16.53 3.05 -10.30
CA VAL A 506 16.08 1.80 -10.95
C VAL A 506 16.45 0.57 -10.11
N ASN A 507 17.64 0.55 -9.49
CA ASN A 507 18.10 -0.58 -8.67
C ASN A 507 17.33 -0.67 -7.34
N GLY A 508 17.03 0.46 -6.70
CA GLY A 508 16.24 0.49 -5.46
C GLY A 508 14.83 -0.05 -5.70
N TRP A 509 14.18 0.40 -6.77
CA TRP A 509 12.86 -0.11 -7.15
C TRP A 509 12.88 -1.63 -7.44
N LYS A 510 13.86 -2.11 -8.21
CA LYS A 510 14.05 -3.55 -8.46
C LYS A 510 14.30 -4.36 -7.19
N THR A 511 15.01 -3.78 -6.22
CA THR A 511 15.22 -4.43 -4.91
C THR A 511 13.90 -4.59 -4.17
N MET A 512 13.06 -3.55 -4.12
CA MET A 512 11.74 -3.63 -3.48
C MET A 512 10.87 -4.71 -4.13
N GLN A 513 10.82 -4.75 -5.46
CA GLN A 513 10.08 -5.78 -6.20
C GLN A 513 10.60 -7.20 -5.92
N ALA A 514 11.91 -7.38 -5.89
CA ALA A 514 12.53 -8.70 -5.67
C ALA A 514 12.26 -9.24 -4.26
N GLN A 515 12.18 -8.37 -3.25
CA GLN A 515 12.03 -8.72 -1.83
C GLN A 515 10.58 -8.71 -1.34
N SER A 516 9.60 -8.56 -2.24
CA SER A 516 8.19 -8.44 -1.87
C SER A 516 7.28 -9.28 -2.76
N ILE A 517 6.03 -9.36 -2.36
CA ILE A 517 4.94 -9.75 -3.26
C ILE A 517 4.74 -8.60 -4.24
N GLU A 518 4.89 -8.88 -5.53
CA GLU A 518 4.68 -7.87 -6.57
C GLU A 518 3.28 -7.99 -7.16
N VAL A 519 2.58 -6.85 -7.23
CA VAL A 519 1.22 -6.78 -7.79
C VAL A 519 1.18 -5.78 -8.93
N TYR A 520 0.76 -6.24 -10.10
CA TYR A 520 0.42 -5.39 -11.23
C TYR A 520 -1.09 -5.21 -11.32
N GLY A 521 -1.55 -4.00 -11.09
CA GLY A 521 -2.98 -3.65 -11.03
C GLY A 521 -3.59 -3.10 -12.30
N GLY A 522 -2.82 -3.02 -13.40
CA GLY A 522 -3.27 -2.50 -14.70
C GLY A 522 -3.02 -1.00 -14.91
N SER A 523 -3.25 -0.54 -16.12
CA SER A 523 -3.14 0.87 -16.54
C SER A 523 -1.76 1.52 -16.33
N ILE A 524 -0.69 0.77 -16.47
CA ILE A 524 0.70 1.25 -16.56
C ILE A 524 1.11 1.19 -18.03
N ALA A 525 1.66 2.29 -18.55
CA ALA A 525 2.07 2.39 -19.96
C ALA A 525 3.57 2.12 -20.19
N ALA A 526 4.37 1.99 -19.12
CA ALA A 526 5.80 1.73 -19.21
C ALA A 526 6.06 0.38 -19.90
N ARG A 527 6.57 0.43 -21.14
CA ARG A 527 6.73 -0.76 -21.99
C ARG A 527 7.67 -1.79 -21.39
N ASP A 528 8.82 -1.38 -20.88
CA ASP A 528 9.82 -2.26 -20.28
C ASP A 528 9.25 -3.03 -19.10
N TYR A 529 8.41 -2.39 -18.29
CA TYR A 529 7.71 -3.00 -17.17
C TYR A 529 6.67 -4.04 -17.63
N LEU A 530 5.93 -3.75 -18.69
CA LEU A 530 4.98 -4.70 -19.27
C LEU A 530 5.69 -5.88 -19.95
N GLU A 531 6.82 -5.65 -20.64
CA GLU A 531 7.67 -6.71 -21.20
C GLU A 531 8.23 -7.62 -20.10
N HIS A 532 8.65 -7.05 -18.97
CA HIS A 532 9.07 -7.83 -17.79
C HIS A 532 7.95 -8.74 -17.28
N TRP A 533 6.73 -8.24 -17.11
CA TRP A 533 5.57 -9.05 -16.72
C TRP A 533 5.23 -10.12 -17.75
N SER A 534 5.24 -9.78 -19.05
CA SER A 534 5.01 -10.72 -20.14
C SER A 534 6.03 -11.87 -20.09
N ALA A 535 7.30 -11.55 -19.92
CA ALA A 535 8.37 -12.56 -19.79
C ALA A 535 8.17 -13.47 -18.57
N MET A 536 7.74 -12.91 -17.41
CA MET A 536 7.48 -13.70 -16.19
C MET A 536 6.28 -14.64 -16.32
N THR A 537 5.26 -14.29 -17.11
CA THR A 537 4.10 -15.18 -17.34
C THR A 537 4.49 -16.40 -18.18
N GLY A 538 5.54 -16.30 -18.96
CA GLY A 538 6.07 -17.37 -19.79
C GLY A 538 5.39 -17.47 -21.16
N GLN A 539 5.66 -18.58 -21.85
CA GLN A 539 5.13 -18.86 -23.20
C GLN A 539 4.29 -20.13 -23.19
N HIS A 540 3.38 -20.26 -24.12
CA HIS A 540 2.61 -21.46 -24.42
C HIS A 540 2.62 -21.74 -25.92
N ASP A 541 2.42 -23.00 -26.30
CA ASP A 541 2.30 -23.38 -27.71
C ASP A 541 0.86 -23.16 -28.18
N VAL A 542 0.70 -22.40 -29.25
CA VAL A 542 -0.58 -22.14 -29.90
C VAL A 542 -0.63 -22.91 -31.22
N SER A 543 -1.71 -23.66 -31.42
CA SER A 543 -1.91 -24.37 -32.70
C SER A 543 -2.33 -23.40 -33.81
N ASP A 544 -1.65 -23.44 -34.91
CA ASP A 544 -2.03 -22.76 -36.16
C ASP A 544 -2.47 -23.80 -37.19
N ARG A 545 -3.72 -23.71 -37.63
CA ARG A 545 -4.31 -24.62 -38.60
C ARG A 545 -4.45 -23.89 -39.92
N SER A 546 -3.59 -24.20 -40.88
CA SER A 546 -3.73 -23.71 -42.25
C SER A 546 -4.43 -24.74 -43.14
N ARG A 547 -5.31 -24.24 -44.00
CA ARG A 547 -5.97 -25.03 -45.05
C ARG A 547 -5.47 -24.51 -46.39
N THR A 548 -4.75 -25.35 -47.12
CA THR A 548 -4.31 -25.04 -48.50
C THR A 548 -5.19 -25.83 -49.47
N TYR A 549 -5.85 -25.11 -50.33
CA TYR A 549 -6.64 -25.72 -51.42
C TYR A 549 -5.71 -26.04 -52.60
N THR A 550 -5.54 -27.30 -52.89
CA THR A 550 -4.77 -27.78 -54.04
C THR A 550 -5.70 -28.44 -55.06
N ALA A 551 -5.26 -28.59 -56.30
CA ALA A 551 -6.02 -29.29 -57.34
C ALA A 551 -6.36 -30.76 -56.96
N GLN A 552 -5.68 -31.32 -55.95
CA GLN A 552 -5.84 -32.70 -55.48
C GLN A 552 -6.67 -32.79 -54.20
N GLY A 553 -7.16 -31.67 -53.63
CA GLY A 553 -7.96 -31.64 -52.42
C GLY A 553 -7.49 -30.61 -51.37
N ILE A 554 -8.06 -30.68 -50.18
CA ILE A 554 -7.75 -29.78 -49.09
C ILE A 554 -6.65 -30.39 -48.22
N GLN A 555 -5.48 -29.77 -48.24
CA GLN A 555 -4.39 -30.10 -47.35
C GLN A 555 -4.51 -29.31 -46.06
N ARG A 556 -4.57 -29.98 -44.88
CA ARG A 556 -4.61 -29.39 -43.57
C ARG A 556 -3.26 -29.52 -42.92
N THR A 557 -2.61 -28.40 -42.59
CA THR A 557 -1.34 -28.39 -41.85
C THR A 557 -1.58 -27.86 -40.44
N LEU A 558 -1.10 -28.60 -39.43
CA LEU A 558 -1.08 -28.19 -38.06
C LEU A 558 0.36 -27.81 -37.72
N SER A 559 0.59 -26.56 -37.38
CA SER A 559 1.85 -26.06 -36.84
C SER A 559 1.67 -25.54 -35.43
N TRP A 560 2.74 -25.61 -34.62
CA TRP A 560 2.74 -25.07 -33.26
C TRP A 560 3.70 -23.88 -33.20
N ARG A 561 3.23 -22.77 -32.64
CA ARG A 561 4.02 -21.58 -32.47
C ARG A 561 4.03 -21.20 -30.99
N ALA A 562 5.21 -20.89 -30.44
CA ALA A 562 5.33 -20.35 -29.11
C ALA A 562 4.91 -18.88 -29.10
N GLU A 563 3.93 -18.56 -28.26
CA GLU A 563 3.44 -17.19 -28.04
C GLU A 563 3.50 -16.87 -26.53
N PRO A 564 3.69 -15.59 -26.11
CA PRO A 564 3.56 -15.19 -24.71
C PRO A 564 2.17 -15.55 -24.18
N ILE A 565 2.09 -16.02 -22.94
CA ILE A 565 0.80 -16.31 -22.30
C ILE A 565 -0.03 -15.03 -22.15
N LEU A 566 0.62 -13.93 -21.72
CA LEU A 566 0.09 -12.58 -21.73
C LEU A 566 1.08 -11.68 -22.47
N ASP A 567 0.69 -11.16 -23.60
CA ASP A 567 1.49 -10.19 -24.33
C ASP A 567 1.36 -8.77 -23.74
N VAL A 568 2.19 -7.86 -24.22
CA VAL A 568 2.22 -6.46 -23.75
C VAL A 568 0.87 -5.75 -23.97
N ALA A 569 0.16 -6.05 -25.08
CA ALA A 569 -1.12 -5.45 -25.39
C ALA A 569 -2.22 -5.93 -24.41
N MET A 570 -2.24 -7.23 -24.11
CA MET A 570 -3.16 -7.80 -23.11
C MET A 570 -2.90 -7.24 -21.73
N LEU A 571 -1.63 -7.05 -21.34
CA LEU A 571 -1.25 -6.44 -20.08
C LEU A 571 -1.66 -4.96 -20.01
N ALA A 572 -1.41 -4.20 -21.07
CA ALA A 572 -1.84 -2.80 -21.14
C ALA A 572 -3.37 -2.64 -21.06
N ALA A 573 -4.11 -3.60 -21.63
CA ALA A 573 -5.57 -3.66 -21.62
C ALA A 573 -6.15 -4.47 -20.44
N LEU A 574 -5.37 -4.72 -19.39
CA LEU A 574 -5.82 -5.53 -18.25
C LEU A 574 -7.14 -5.00 -17.67
N PRO A 575 -8.18 -5.84 -17.53
CA PRO A 575 -9.47 -5.43 -16.97
C PRO A 575 -9.33 -4.84 -15.57
N LYS A 576 -10.12 -3.80 -15.25
CA LYS A 576 -10.03 -3.06 -13.98
C LYS A 576 -10.19 -3.93 -12.73
N ASP A 577 -10.94 -5.01 -12.84
CA ASP A 577 -11.22 -5.97 -11.78
C ASP A 577 -10.22 -7.14 -11.74
N ARG A 578 -9.16 -7.10 -12.56
CA ARG A 578 -8.09 -8.10 -12.58
C ARG A 578 -6.75 -7.49 -12.17
N ALA A 579 -5.91 -8.33 -11.60
CA ALA A 579 -4.51 -8.02 -11.31
C ALA A 579 -3.65 -9.27 -11.51
N LEU A 580 -2.34 -9.06 -11.70
CA LEU A 580 -1.36 -10.12 -11.61
C LEU A 580 -0.66 -10.02 -10.26
N VAL A 581 -0.46 -11.16 -9.62
CA VAL A 581 0.27 -11.29 -8.36
C VAL A 581 1.42 -12.24 -8.56
N ARG A 582 2.64 -11.79 -8.26
CA ARG A 582 3.85 -12.61 -8.21
C ARG A 582 4.28 -12.78 -6.75
N LEU A 583 4.36 -14.01 -6.34
CA LEU A 583 4.86 -14.39 -5.03
C LEU A 583 6.33 -14.81 -5.15
N PRO A 584 7.19 -14.56 -4.16
CA PRO A 584 8.58 -15.03 -4.17
C PRO A 584 8.66 -16.55 -4.42
N GLY A 585 9.52 -16.96 -5.37
CA GLY A 585 9.67 -18.36 -5.74
C GLY A 585 8.54 -18.98 -6.58
N HIS A 586 7.53 -18.19 -6.97
CA HIS A 586 6.39 -18.65 -7.76
C HIS A 586 6.22 -17.83 -9.04
N GLY A 587 5.64 -18.45 -10.07
CA GLY A 587 5.20 -17.72 -11.26
C GLY A 587 3.98 -16.84 -10.97
N PRO A 588 3.73 -15.82 -11.82
CA PRO A 588 2.56 -14.95 -11.67
C PRO A 588 1.24 -15.70 -11.79
N VAL A 589 0.23 -15.21 -11.06
CA VAL A 589 -1.16 -15.66 -11.16
C VAL A 589 -2.10 -14.48 -11.39
N VAL A 590 -3.18 -14.71 -12.13
CA VAL A 590 -4.24 -13.72 -12.30
C VAL A 590 -5.20 -13.82 -11.13
N VAL A 591 -5.47 -12.68 -10.50
CA VAL A 591 -6.44 -12.57 -9.42
C VAL A 591 -7.58 -11.61 -9.78
N ARG A 592 -8.75 -11.85 -9.22
CA ARG A 592 -9.86 -10.91 -9.17
C ARG A 592 -9.65 -10.02 -7.96
N LYS A 593 -9.69 -8.71 -8.17
CA LYS A 593 -9.68 -7.71 -7.09
C LYS A 593 -11.01 -7.80 -6.33
N ILE A 594 -10.94 -7.71 -5.01
CA ILE A 594 -12.12 -7.69 -4.14
C ILE A 594 -12.21 -6.29 -3.53
N PRO A 595 -13.11 -5.44 -4.00
CA PRO A 595 -13.31 -4.13 -3.41
C PRO A 595 -13.97 -4.25 -2.03
N TRP A 596 -13.78 -3.23 -1.17
CA TRP A 596 -14.26 -3.24 0.21
C TRP A 596 -15.76 -3.49 0.37
N TRP A 597 -16.59 -3.10 -0.62
CA TRP A 597 -18.04 -3.30 -0.57
C TRP A 597 -18.48 -4.76 -0.79
N ASP A 598 -17.59 -5.61 -1.30
CA ASP A 598 -17.80 -7.05 -1.47
C ASP A 598 -17.20 -7.88 -0.32
N ALA A 599 -16.76 -7.22 0.76
CA ALA A 599 -16.10 -7.84 1.91
C ALA A 599 -16.91 -7.68 3.20
N ASP A 600 -16.60 -8.47 4.23
CA ASP A 600 -17.35 -8.53 5.50
C ASP A 600 -17.40 -7.20 6.25
N TYR A 601 -16.43 -6.32 6.05
CA TYR A 601 -16.36 -4.99 6.68
C TYR A 601 -17.12 -3.89 5.92
N ALA A 602 -17.85 -4.22 4.85
CA ALA A 602 -18.63 -3.25 4.06
C ALA A 602 -19.59 -2.40 4.93
N ALA A 603 -20.22 -3.02 5.93
CA ALA A 603 -21.13 -2.33 6.85
C ALA A 603 -20.39 -1.26 7.68
N LEU A 604 -19.19 -1.54 8.18
CA LEU A 604 -18.36 -0.60 8.94
C LEU A 604 -17.93 0.58 8.08
N VAL A 605 -17.49 0.31 6.85
CA VAL A 605 -17.10 1.35 5.89
C VAL A 605 -18.28 2.25 5.55
N ASN A 606 -19.45 1.68 5.27
CA ASN A 606 -20.66 2.45 4.99
C ASN A 606 -21.08 3.32 6.19
N THR A 607 -20.88 2.84 7.42
CA THR A 607 -21.14 3.64 8.63
C THR A 607 -20.14 4.81 8.73
N SER A 608 -18.85 4.56 8.48
CA SER A 608 -17.82 5.60 8.43
C SER A 608 -18.20 6.69 7.42
N MET A 609 -18.56 6.30 6.20
CA MET A 609 -18.94 7.22 5.14
C MET A 609 -20.17 8.08 5.49
N ARG A 610 -21.20 7.48 6.14
CA ARG A 610 -22.38 8.22 6.58
C ARG A 610 -22.06 9.27 7.65
N ARG A 611 -21.15 8.97 8.60
CA ARG A 611 -20.68 9.95 9.59
C ARG A 611 -20.05 11.16 8.92
N PHE A 612 -19.20 10.95 7.90
CA PHE A 612 -18.58 12.06 7.16
C PHE A 612 -19.55 12.83 6.28
N ALA A 613 -20.54 12.19 5.68
CA ALA A 613 -21.59 12.88 4.90
C ALA A 613 -22.45 13.79 5.78
N ALA A 614 -22.71 13.40 7.03
CA ALA A 614 -23.53 14.17 7.97
C ALA A 614 -22.79 15.40 8.55
N SER A 615 -21.46 15.33 8.73
CA SER A 615 -20.68 16.43 9.33
C SER A 615 -19.18 16.34 8.97
N PRO A 616 -18.79 16.72 7.77
CA PRO A 616 -17.42 16.46 7.29
C PRO A 616 -16.32 17.20 8.09
N VAL A 617 -16.59 18.38 8.63
CA VAL A 617 -15.59 19.18 9.36
C VAL A 617 -15.60 18.93 10.87
N SER A 618 -16.78 18.66 11.46
CA SER A 618 -16.89 18.48 12.92
C SER A 618 -16.34 17.14 13.40
N LEU A 619 -16.41 16.09 12.57
CA LEU A 619 -15.93 14.76 12.94
C LEU A 619 -14.41 14.67 13.02
N VAL A 620 -13.70 15.37 12.14
CA VAL A 620 -12.24 15.46 12.22
C VAL A 620 -11.81 16.10 13.53
N LYS A 621 -12.54 17.15 13.99
CA LYS A 621 -12.30 17.79 15.29
C LYS A 621 -12.69 16.89 16.48
N GLN A 622 -13.79 16.12 16.38
CA GLN A 622 -14.23 15.22 17.44
C GLN A 622 -13.30 14.02 17.62
N THR A 623 -12.80 13.42 16.55
CA THR A 623 -11.83 12.32 16.61
C THR A 623 -10.56 12.76 17.35
N VAL A 624 -10.17 14.02 17.17
CA VAL A 624 -9.03 14.63 17.84
C VAL A 624 -9.32 14.93 19.33
N SER A 625 -10.55 15.36 19.69
CA SER A 625 -10.90 15.70 21.08
C SER A 625 -11.10 14.47 21.98
N VAL A 626 -11.72 13.41 21.47
CA VAL A 626 -11.89 12.14 22.23
C VAL A 626 -10.54 11.51 22.57
N ALA A 627 -9.54 11.73 21.73
CA ALA A 627 -8.17 11.28 22.01
C ALA A 627 -7.49 12.06 23.16
N GLY A 628 -8.02 13.21 23.58
CA GLY A 628 -7.51 14.03 24.69
C GLY A 628 -8.24 13.82 26.02
N GLU A 629 -9.46 13.27 26.01
CA GLU A 629 -10.29 13.16 27.22
C GLU A 629 -10.10 11.87 28.04
N ASP A 630 -9.50 10.82 27.47
CA ASP A 630 -9.29 9.55 28.18
C ASP A 630 -8.04 9.53 29.11
N GLN A 631 -7.47 10.69 29.44
CA GLN A 631 -6.34 10.82 30.38
C GLN A 631 -6.60 11.79 31.55
N SER A 632 -7.85 12.08 31.91
CA SER A 632 -8.15 12.83 33.13
C SER A 632 -8.67 11.92 34.25
#